data_e31610fb4fc2d1d3b47d4edb74af7278
#
_entry.id   e31610fb4fc2d1d3b47d4edb74af7278
#
_cell.length_a   1.000
_cell.length_b   1.000
_cell.length_c   1.000
_cell.angle_alpha   90.00
_cell.angle_beta   90.00
_cell.angle_gamma   90.00
#
_symmetry.space_group_name_H-M   'P 1'
#
loop_
_entity.id
_entity.type
_entity.pdbx_description
1 polymer ?
#
loop_
_entity_poly.entity_id
_entity_poly.type
_entity_poly.pdbx_seq_one_letter_code
_entity_poly.pdbx_strand_id
1 'polypeptide(L)'
;IVKTKKHFSYGKLLEILEPSPHRVTPACPVAAKCGGCQLQHLSYEGQLSFKTKKVKDHLERIGGFSGISVGYAKGMEEPWRYRNKAQFPVGGKTGEPEIGFYAKRSHRIIDTPVCMLQNKINDQIVKIIRAFLTEYEIPLYDETTHRGLVRHILTRIGRRTGEIMVCLVVNGRKLPHCDVLVERLREIEGMTSIVLNVNTAQTNVILGTEVHVLWGKETIRDYIGDVQFEISPLSFYQVNPLQTQVLYQTALDFAELEGNETVLDLYCGIGTISLFFAQKAKHVFGVEIVPEIGRAHV
;
A
#
# COMPACT_ATOMS: atom_id res chain seq x y z
N ILE A 1 11.83 -19.52 -25.45
CA ILE A 1 12.90 -18.77 -24.76
C ILE A 1 13.08 -17.44 -25.49
N VAL A 2 13.10 -16.33 -24.74
CA VAL A 2 13.27 -14.97 -25.30
C VAL A 2 14.71 -14.50 -25.10
N LYS A 3 15.35 -14.87 -23.98
CA LYS A 3 16.72 -14.48 -23.64
C LYS A 3 17.35 -15.49 -22.69
N THR A 4 18.56 -15.90 -22.97
CA THR A 4 19.36 -16.79 -22.10
C THR A 4 20.44 -15.99 -21.37
N LYS A 5 20.63 -16.24 -20.08
CA LYS A 5 21.69 -15.78 -19.21
C LYS A 5 22.56 -16.97 -18.75
N LYS A 6 23.66 -16.70 -18.06
CA LYS A 6 24.60 -17.74 -17.63
C LYS A 6 23.93 -18.84 -16.77
N HIS A 7 22.99 -18.47 -15.89
CA HIS A 7 22.37 -19.40 -14.92
C HIS A 7 20.86 -19.54 -15.08
N PHE A 8 20.21 -18.80 -16.00
CA PHE A 8 18.77 -18.86 -16.22
C PHE A 8 18.38 -18.30 -17.59
N SER A 9 17.17 -18.60 -18.02
CA SER A 9 16.60 -18.07 -19.26
C SER A 9 15.26 -17.41 -19.01
N TYR A 10 14.93 -16.41 -19.80
CA TYR A 10 13.60 -15.81 -19.85
C TYR A 10 12.77 -16.53 -20.90
N GLY A 11 11.57 -16.96 -20.52
CA GLY A 11 10.58 -17.54 -21.43
C GLY A 11 9.35 -16.63 -21.54
N LYS A 12 8.69 -16.67 -22.69
CA LYS A 12 7.34 -16.14 -22.86
C LYS A 12 6.38 -17.34 -22.80
N LEU A 13 5.43 -17.29 -21.86
CA LEU A 13 4.35 -18.27 -21.82
C LEU A 13 3.47 -18.05 -23.07
N LEU A 14 3.32 -19.07 -23.90
CA LEU A 14 2.46 -19.05 -25.08
C LEU A 14 1.14 -19.75 -24.79
N GLU A 15 1.22 -20.96 -24.22
CA GLU A 15 0.09 -21.84 -23.96
C GLU A 15 0.29 -22.61 -22.66
N ILE A 16 -0.79 -22.99 -22.01
CA ILE A 16 -0.81 -23.84 -20.83
C ILE A 16 -1.45 -25.16 -21.25
N LEU A 17 -0.61 -26.18 -21.44
CA LEU A 17 -1.05 -27.51 -21.87
C LEU A 17 -1.76 -28.25 -20.73
N GLU A 18 -1.19 -28.17 -19.52
CA GLU A 18 -1.74 -28.78 -18.32
C GLU A 18 -1.80 -27.74 -17.19
N PRO A 19 -2.99 -27.27 -16.81
CA PRO A 19 -3.14 -26.31 -15.74
C PRO A 19 -2.90 -26.95 -14.37
N SER A 20 -2.25 -26.23 -13.47
CA SER A 20 -2.16 -26.62 -12.06
C SER A 20 -3.56 -26.78 -11.45
N PRO A 21 -3.79 -27.74 -10.52
CA PRO A 21 -5.06 -27.85 -9.78
C PRO A 21 -5.39 -26.60 -8.96
N HIS A 22 -4.39 -25.80 -8.61
CA HIS A 22 -4.58 -24.51 -7.91
C HIS A 22 -4.83 -23.33 -8.86
N ARG A 23 -4.93 -23.57 -10.17
CA ARG A 23 -5.21 -22.49 -11.12
C ARG A 23 -6.66 -22.07 -11.04
N VAL A 24 -6.87 -20.74 -10.92
CA VAL A 24 -8.21 -20.12 -10.89
C VAL A 24 -8.28 -18.95 -11.87
N THR A 25 -9.49 -18.60 -12.28
CA THR A 25 -9.74 -17.36 -13.02
C THR A 25 -9.59 -16.18 -12.05
N PRO A 26 -8.74 -15.19 -12.37
CA PRO A 26 -8.61 -13.99 -11.56
C PRO A 26 -9.95 -13.26 -11.39
N ALA A 27 -10.30 -12.88 -10.17
CA ALA A 27 -11.52 -12.11 -9.90
C ALA A 27 -11.45 -10.68 -10.45
N CYS A 28 -10.25 -10.11 -10.57
CA CYS A 28 -10.04 -8.76 -11.10
C CYS A 28 -9.99 -8.79 -12.64
N PRO A 29 -10.84 -8.03 -13.35
CA PRO A 29 -10.90 -8.04 -14.81
C PRO A 29 -9.63 -7.50 -15.48
N VAL A 30 -8.84 -6.68 -14.78
CA VAL A 30 -7.58 -6.11 -15.28
C VAL A 30 -6.33 -6.86 -14.80
N ALA A 31 -6.48 -7.99 -14.10
CA ALA A 31 -5.35 -8.74 -13.50
C ALA A 31 -4.26 -9.13 -14.51
N ALA A 32 -4.62 -9.40 -15.76
CA ALA A 32 -3.66 -9.73 -16.83
C ALA A 32 -2.78 -8.53 -17.23
N LYS A 33 -3.28 -7.31 -17.12
CA LYS A 33 -2.63 -6.08 -17.56
C LYS A 33 -2.00 -5.30 -16.41
N CYS A 34 -2.68 -5.25 -15.25
CA CYS A 34 -2.26 -4.50 -14.07
C CYS A 34 -1.04 -5.12 -13.41
N GLY A 35 -0.07 -4.30 -13.00
CA GLY A 35 1.16 -4.70 -12.30
C GLY A 35 0.98 -4.89 -10.80
N GLY A 36 -0.16 -4.50 -10.22
CA GLY A 36 -0.40 -4.52 -8.77
C GLY A 36 -0.54 -5.92 -8.17
N CYS A 37 -1.00 -6.91 -8.96
CA CYS A 37 -1.20 -8.28 -8.52
C CYS A 37 -0.44 -9.27 -9.40
N GLN A 38 0.21 -10.27 -8.78
CA GLN A 38 1.03 -11.24 -9.50
C GLN A 38 0.50 -12.67 -9.41
N LEU A 39 -0.34 -12.99 -8.42
CA LEU A 39 -0.74 -14.35 -8.09
C LEU A 39 -2.27 -14.58 -8.10
N GLN A 40 -3.07 -13.67 -8.66
CA GLN A 40 -4.53 -13.84 -8.68
C GLN A 40 -5.02 -15.05 -9.51
N HIS A 41 -4.16 -15.58 -10.39
CA HIS A 41 -4.43 -16.80 -11.14
C HIS A 41 -4.18 -18.08 -10.34
N LEU A 42 -3.76 -17.97 -9.09
CA LEU A 42 -3.51 -19.06 -8.15
C LEU A 42 -4.53 -18.99 -7.02
N SER A 43 -5.15 -20.11 -6.65
CA SER A 43 -6.07 -20.19 -5.51
C SER A 43 -5.38 -19.70 -4.24
N TYR A 44 -6.14 -19.21 -3.27
CA TYR A 44 -5.55 -18.64 -2.07
C TYR A 44 -4.74 -19.68 -1.28
N GLU A 45 -5.23 -20.91 -1.20
CA GLU A 45 -4.50 -22.06 -0.63
C GLU A 45 -3.18 -22.29 -1.38
N GLY A 46 -3.21 -22.29 -2.72
CA GLY A 46 -2.02 -22.39 -3.54
C GLY A 46 -1.03 -21.25 -3.32
N GLN A 47 -1.52 -20.02 -3.06
CA GLN A 47 -0.67 -18.89 -2.70
C GLN A 47 0.02 -19.09 -1.34
N LEU A 48 -0.67 -19.61 -0.34
CA LEU A 48 -0.10 -19.89 0.98
C LEU A 48 0.96 -21.02 0.89
N SER A 49 0.64 -22.08 0.18
CA SER A 49 1.59 -23.19 -0.10
C SER A 49 2.84 -22.69 -0.83
N PHE A 50 2.66 -21.87 -1.87
CA PHE A 50 3.77 -21.25 -2.62
C PHE A 50 4.66 -20.38 -1.71
N LYS A 51 4.07 -19.56 -0.84
CA LYS A 51 4.81 -18.70 0.09
C LYS A 51 5.61 -19.53 1.11
N THR A 52 4.99 -20.57 1.68
CA THR A 52 5.64 -21.49 2.62
C THR A 52 6.82 -22.17 1.96
N LYS A 53 6.60 -22.77 0.77
CA LYS A 53 7.65 -23.41 0.00
C LYS A 53 8.79 -22.46 -0.36
N LYS A 54 8.48 -21.22 -0.73
CA LYS A 54 9.49 -20.22 -1.07
C LYS A 54 10.42 -19.91 0.10
N VAL A 55 9.90 -19.79 1.32
CA VAL A 55 10.71 -19.59 2.53
C VAL A 55 11.61 -20.80 2.75
N LYS A 56 11.04 -21.99 2.71
CA LYS A 56 11.79 -23.24 2.85
C LYS A 56 12.92 -23.35 1.83
N ASP A 57 12.62 -23.14 0.54
CA ASP A 57 13.61 -23.18 -0.55
C ASP A 57 14.75 -22.16 -0.34
N HIS A 58 14.46 -20.97 0.21
CA HIS A 58 15.49 -19.98 0.50
C HIS A 58 16.39 -20.40 1.67
N LEU A 59 15.81 -20.94 2.73
CA LEU A 59 16.61 -21.46 3.87
C LEU A 59 17.50 -22.61 3.46
N GLU A 60 16.97 -23.57 2.70
CA GLU A 60 17.71 -24.75 2.27
C GLU A 60 18.77 -24.44 1.19
N ARG A 61 18.38 -23.71 0.12
CA ARG A 61 19.25 -23.53 -1.06
C ARG A 61 20.18 -22.34 -0.97
N ILE A 62 19.79 -21.28 -0.28
CA ILE A 62 20.59 -20.05 -0.13
C ILE A 62 21.24 -20.02 1.26
N GLY A 63 20.46 -20.31 2.30
CA GLY A 63 20.95 -20.35 3.68
C GLY A 63 21.80 -21.57 4.04
N GLY A 64 21.73 -22.65 3.24
CA GLY A 64 22.46 -23.89 3.51
C GLY A 64 21.92 -24.71 4.68
N PHE A 65 20.74 -24.39 5.20
CA PHE A 65 20.13 -25.14 6.29
C PHE A 65 19.43 -26.38 5.74
N SER A 66 19.76 -27.56 6.24
CA SER A 66 19.09 -28.82 5.88
C SER A 66 18.15 -29.27 7.00
N GLY A 67 16.99 -29.83 6.60
CA GLY A 67 16.04 -30.41 7.54
C GLY A 67 15.30 -29.42 8.44
N ILE A 68 15.35 -28.13 8.13
CA ILE A 68 14.66 -27.10 8.91
C ILE A 68 13.14 -27.20 8.73
N SER A 69 12.40 -27.14 9.82
CA SER A 69 10.94 -27.09 9.80
C SER A 69 10.49 -25.66 9.56
N VAL A 70 9.66 -25.46 8.54
CA VAL A 70 9.02 -24.17 8.25
C VAL A 70 7.52 -24.32 8.44
N GLY A 71 6.97 -23.52 9.36
CA GLY A 71 5.52 -23.47 9.59
C GLY A 71 4.75 -23.00 8.36
N TYR A 72 3.51 -23.48 8.23
CA TYR A 72 2.65 -23.05 7.11
C TYR A 72 2.31 -21.56 7.21
N ALA A 73 2.28 -20.87 6.08
CA ALA A 73 1.98 -19.44 6.03
C ALA A 73 0.58 -19.15 6.60
N LYS A 74 0.51 -18.25 7.60
CA LYS A 74 -0.75 -17.82 8.19
C LYS A 74 -1.52 -16.95 7.20
N GLY A 75 -2.69 -17.42 6.77
CA GLY A 75 -3.55 -16.76 5.80
C GLY A 75 -4.61 -15.86 6.43
N MET A 76 -5.33 -15.16 5.58
CA MET A 76 -6.55 -14.40 5.92
C MET A 76 -7.78 -15.27 5.62
N GLU A 77 -8.85 -15.09 6.35
CA GLU A 77 -10.17 -15.66 6.01
C GLU A 77 -10.71 -15.02 4.72
N GLU A 78 -10.65 -13.70 4.63
CA GLU A 78 -11.09 -12.93 3.46
C GLU A 78 -9.91 -12.12 2.88
N PRO A 79 -9.24 -12.60 1.82
CA PRO A 79 -8.04 -11.98 1.27
C PRO A 79 -8.32 -10.83 0.29
N TRP A 80 -9.49 -10.22 0.37
CA TRP A 80 -9.92 -9.11 -0.46
C TRP A 80 -10.18 -7.84 0.37
N ARG A 81 -10.13 -6.67 -0.28
CA ARG A 81 -10.50 -5.37 0.33
C ARG A 81 -9.75 -5.04 1.62
N TYR A 82 -8.58 -5.63 1.85
CA TYR A 82 -7.84 -5.54 3.10
C TYR A 82 -6.92 -4.32 3.20
N ARG A 83 -6.58 -3.69 2.07
CA ARG A 83 -5.61 -2.59 2.08
C ARG A 83 -6.21 -1.32 2.66
N ASN A 84 -5.53 -0.77 3.66
CA ASN A 84 -5.88 0.51 4.30
C ASN A 84 -5.21 1.71 3.63
N LYS A 85 -4.33 1.49 2.65
CA LYS A 85 -3.65 2.54 1.88
C LYS A 85 -3.69 2.21 0.39
N ALA A 86 -4.08 3.19 -0.40
CA ALA A 86 -3.94 3.14 -1.85
C ALA A 86 -3.10 4.31 -2.37
N GLN A 87 -2.40 4.08 -3.47
CA GLN A 87 -1.71 5.12 -4.24
C GLN A 87 -2.04 4.87 -5.70
N PHE A 88 -2.85 5.76 -6.26
CA PHE A 88 -3.29 5.68 -7.65
C PHE A 88 -2.53 6.71 -8.47
N PRO A 89 -1.66 6.32 -9.42
CA PRO A 89 -1.20 7.23 -10.44
C PRO A 89 -2.37 7.78 -11.25
N VAL A 90 -2.27 9.05 -11.61
CA VAL A 90 -3.23 9.77 -12.44
C VAL A 90 -2.51 10.21 -13.70
N GLY A 91 -3.11 9.92 -14.84
CA GLY A 91 -2.58 10.29 -16.16
C GLY A 91 -3.70 10.32 -17.19
N GLY A 92 -3.37 10.13 -18.46
CA GLY A 92 -4.30 10.28 -19.56
C GLY A 92 -4.24 11.67 -20.17
N LYS A 93 -5.36 12.13 -20.74
CA LYS A 93 -5.50 13.48 -21.32
C LYS A 93 -6.36 14.34 -20.40
N THR A 94 -6.14 15.65 -20.44
CA THR A 94 -7.03 16.61 -19.78
C THR A 94 -8.47 16.37 -20.27
N GLY A 95 -9.41 16.26 -19.33
CA GLY A 95 -10.79 15.88 -19.60
C GLY A 95 -11.06 14.36 -19.68
N GLU A 96 -10.03 13.54 -19.89
CA GLU A 96 -10.12 12.06 -19.98
C GLU A 96 -9.10 11.39 -19.02
N PRO A 97 -9.26 11.50 -17.69
CA PRO A 97 -8.30 10.97 -16.75
C PRO A 97 -8.31 9.45 -16.68
N GLU A 98 -7.10 8.86 -16.73
CA GLU A 98 -6.84 7.46 -16.35
C GLU A 98 -6.37 7.43 -14.90
N ILE A 99 -7.10 6.70 -14.04
CA ILE A 99 -6.78 6.53 -12.63
C ILE A 99 -6.73 5.05 -12.31
N GLY A 100 -5.58 4.55 -11.85
CA GLY A 100 -5.46 3.12 -11.63
C GLY A 100 -4.09 2.69 -11.11
N PHE A 101 -3.48 1.72 -11.77
CA PHE A 101 -2.16 1.20 -11.39
C PHE A 101 -1.30 1.01 -12.65
N TYR A 102 0.03 1.05 -12.48
CA TYR A 102 0.93 0.81 -13.59
C TYR A 102 0.86 -0.63 -14.12
N ALA A 103 0.96 -0.77 -15.43
CA ALA A 103 1.15 -2.06 -16.07
C ALA A 103 2.51 -2.65 -15.67
N LYS A 104 2.62 -3.97 -15.73
CA LYS A 104 3.85 -4.69 -15.36
C LYS A 104 5.05 -4.13 -16.13
N ARG A 105 6.10 -3.71 -15.40
CA ARG A 105 7.38 -3.21 -15.94
C ARG A 105 7.23 -1.98 -16.87
N SER A 106 6.26 -1.14 -16.62
CA SER A 106 6.07 0.11 -17.35
C SER A 106 5.39 1.16 -16.46
N HIS A 107 5.40 2.41 -16.91
CA HIS A 107 4.67 3.52 -16.30
C HIS A 107 3.31 3.78 -16.99
N ARG A 108 2.88 2.89 -17.90
CA ARG A 108 1.55 2.99 -18.50
C ARG A 108 0.48 2.67 -17.46
N ILE A 109 -0.42 3.60 -17.24
CA ILE A 109 -1.53 3.42 -16.31
C ILE A 109 -2.56 2.46 -16.92
N ILE A 110 -3.01 1.51 -16.12
CA ILE A 110 -4.18 0.68 -16.40
C ILE A 110 -5.32 1.26 -15.61
N ASP A 111 -6.24 1.89 -16.29
CA ASP A 111 -7.43 2.46 -15.66
C ASP A 111 -8.18 1.39 -14.88
N THR A 112 -8.42 1.65 -13.60
CA THR A 112 -8.92 0.65 -12.66
C THR A 112 -9.98 1.29 -11.75
N PRO A 113 -11.22 1.42 -12.23
CA PRO A 113 -12.30 2.04 -11.47
C PRO A 113 -12.65 1.26 -10.19
N VAL A 114 -12.37 -0.05 -10.18
CA VAL A 114 -12.59 -0.94 -9.04
C VAL A 114 -11.36 -1.82 -8.82
N CYS A 115 -10.79 -1.78 -7.62
CA CYS A 115 -9.68 -2.64 -7.23
C CYS A 115 -10.08 -3.57 -6.08
N MET A 116 -10.02 -4.88 -6.30
CA MET A 116 -10.43 -5.91 -5.34
C MET A 116 -9.57 -5.98 -4.08
N LEU A 117 -8.36 -5.41 -4.08
CA LEU A 117 -7.49 -5.38 -2.90
C LEU A 117 -7.68 -4.12 -2.04
N GLN A 118 -8.06 -3.01 -2.66
CA GLN A 118 -8.24 -1.74 -1.97
C GLN A 118 -9.57 -1.72 -1.20
N ASN A 119 -9.64 -0.94 -0.12
CA ASN A 119 -10.89 -0.72 0.59
C ASN A 119 -11.97 -0.22 -0.39
N LYS A 120 -13.21 -0.67 -0.20
CA LYS A 120 -14.32 -0.39 -1.12
C LYS A 120 -14.62 1.11 -1.26
N ILE A 121 -14.36 1.90 -0.22
CA ILE A 121 -14.56 3.36 -0.25
C ILE A 121 -13.69 4.05 -1.31
N ASN A 122 -12.55 3.45 -1.69
CA ASN A 122 -11.70 3.97 -2.75
C ASN A 122 -12.39 4.02 -4.11
N ASP A 123 -13.33 3.11 -4.37
CA ASP A 123 -14.10 3.09 -5.61
C ASP A 123 -14.94 4.38 -5.73
N GLN A 124 -15.52 4.85 -4.61
CA GLN A 124 -16.28 6.11 -4.54
C GLN A 124 -15.36 7.33 -4.62
N ILE A 125 -14.24 7.34 -3.87
CA ILE A 125 -13.26 8.45 -3.88
C ILE A 125 -12.72 8.66 -5.28
N VAL A 126 -12.29 7.60 -5.96
CA VAL A 126 -11.77 7.65 -7.34
C VAL A 126 -12.83 8.18 -8.30
N LYS A 127 -14.10 7.76 -8.16
CA LYS A 127 -15.22 8.25 -8.98
C LYS A 127 -15.42 9.76 -8.82
N ILE A 128 -15.42 10.27 -7.58
CA ILE A 128 -15.59 11.70 -7.29
C ILE A 128 -14.43 12.50 -7.89
N ILE A 129 -13.18 12.06 -7.64
CA ILE A 129 -12.01 12.78 -8.14
C ILE A 129 -11.96 12.73 -9.68
N ARG A 130 -12.26 11.60 -10.30
CA ARG A 130 -12.36 11.48 -11.75
C ARG A 130 -13.35 12.49 -12.34
N ALA A 131 -14.55 12.56 -11.79
CA ALA A 131 -15.59 13.49 -12.24
C ALA A 131 -15.11 14.94 -12.10
N PHE A 132 -14.47 15.29 -10.98
CA PHE A 132 -13.89 16.61 -10.76
C PHE A 132 -12.80 16.96 -11.79
N LEU A 133 -11.85 16.04 -12.01
CA LEU A 133 -10.76 16.25 -12.97
C LEU A 133 -11.26 16.45 -14.40
N THR A 134 -12.34 15.72 -14.76
CA THR A 134 -12.99 15.84 -16.08
C THR A 134 -13.76 17.16 -16.21
N GLU A 135 -14.61 17.49 -15.24
CA GLU A 135 -15.50 18.65 -15.25
C GLU A 135 -14.74 19.99 -15.29
N TYR A 136 -13.65 20.08 -14.55
CA TYR A 136 -12.84 21.30 -14.45
C TYR A 136 -11.60 21.27 -15.35
N GLU A 137 -11.50 20.30 -16.23
CA GLU A 137 -10.38 20.14 -17.17
C GLU A 137 -9.00 20.31 -16.49
N ILE A 138 -8.84 19.72 -15.28
CA ILE A 138 -7.61 19.85 -14.50
C ILE A 138 -6.46 19.17 -15.24
N PRO A 139 -5.32 19.87 -15.46
CA PRO A 139 -4.17 19.29 -16.15
C PRO A 139 -3.60 18.08 -15.41
N LEU A 140 -3.40 16.96 -16.11
CA LEU A 140 -2.82 15.73 -15.57
C LEU A 140 -1.33 15.72 -15.83
N TYR A 141 -0.55 15.22 -14.84
CA TYR A 141 0.89 15.18 -14.96
C TYR A 141 1.35 14.07 -15.91
N ASP A 142 2.18 14.45 -16.85
CA ASP A 142 2.85 13.53 -17.79
C ASP A 142 4.31 13.32 -17.35
N GLU A 143 4.67 12.09 -17.04
CA GLU A 143 6.02 11.72 -16.55
C GLU A 143 7.11 11.86 -17.65
N THR A 144 6.73 11.92 -18.92
CA THR A 144 7.67 12.06 -20.05
C THR A 144 8.05 13.53 -20.26
N THR A 145 7.06 14.41 -20.23
CA THR A 145 7.23 15.85 -20.47
C THR A 145 7.45 16.64 -19.18
N HIS A 146 7.18 16.04 -18.03
CA HIS A 146 7.18 16.65 -16.68
C HIS A 146 6.24 17.86 -16.56
N ARG A 147 5.16 17.86 -17.35
CA ARG A 147 4.15 18.93 -17.37
C ARG A 147 2.80 18.41 -16.84
N GLY A 148 1.94 19.34 -16.46
CA GLY A 148 0.64 19.04 -15.85
C GLY A 148 0.68 19.15 -14.33
N LEU A 149 -0.46 18.95 -13.69
CA LEU A 149 -0.63 19.25 -12.27
C LEU A 149 -0.83 18.01 -11.40
N VAL A 150 -1.90 17.23 -11.61
CA VAL A 150 -2.25 16.11 -10.73
C VAL A 150 -1.46 14.86 -11.09
N ARG A 151 -0.70 14.35 -10.11
CA ARG A 151 0.20 13.19 -10.27
C ARG A 151 -0.38 11.90 -9.72
N HIS A 152 -0.85 11.94 -8.46
CA HIS A 152 -1.35 10.76 -7.75
C HIS A 152 -2.50 11.12 -6.82
N ILE A 153 -3.29 10.11 -6.49
CA ILE A 153 -4.26 10.12 -5.40
C ILE A 153 -3.76 9.11 -4.37
N LEU A 154 -3.52 9.56 -3.15
CA LEU A 154 -3.24 8.68 -2.03
C LEU A 154 -4.45 8.69 -1.10
N THR A 155 -4.87 7.51 -0.65
CA THR A 155 -5.91 7.37 0.36
C THR A 155 -5.38 6.56 1.54
N ARG A 156 -5.84 6.89 2.73
CA ARG A 156 -5.63 6.11 3.96
C ARG A 156 -6.95 5.95 4.69
N ILE A 157 -7.17 4.77 5.22
CA ILE A 157 -8.41 4.42 5.91
C ILE A 157 -8.05 3.75 7.23
N GLY A 158 -8.44 4.32 8.35
CA GLY A 158 -8.37 3.70 9.66
C GLY A 158 -9.36 2.54 9.72
N ARG A 159 -8.87 1.32 9.88
CA ARG A 159 -9.74 0.14 9.87
C ARG A 159 -10.66 0.07 11.08
N ARG A 160 -10.16 0.42 12.28
CA ARG A 160 -10.95 0.41 13.52
C ARG A 160 -11.73 1.70 13.72
N THR A 161 -11.18 2.82 13.31
CA THR A 161 -11.79 4.15 13.51
C THR A 161 -12.77 4.52 12.41
N GLY A 162 -12.60 3.98 11.18
CA GLY A 162 -13.32 4.44 10.01
C GLY A 162 -12.86 5.80 9.49
N GLU A 163 -11.85 6.44 10.10
CA GLU A 163 -11.32 7.73 9.66
C GLU A 163 -10.68 7.60 8.28
N ILE A 164 -10.98 8.54 7.37
CA ILE A 164 -10.51 8.54 5.98
C ILE A 164 -9.67 9.78 5.72
N MET A 165 -8.53 9.57 5.06
CA MET A 165 -7.69 10.63 4.50
C MET A 165 -7.62 10.49 3.00
N VAL A 166 -7.78 11.61 2.29
CA VAL A 166 -7.50 11.75 0.86
C VAL A 166 -6.40 12.77 0.68
N CYS A 167 -5.33 12.36 0.01
CA CYS A 167 -4.20 13.22 -0.32
C CYS A 167 -4.03 13.29 -1.84
N LEU A 168 -4.14 14.50 -2.42
CA LEU A 168 -3.82 14.72 -3.82
C LEU A 168 -2.35 15.13 -3.93
N VAL A 169 -1.60 14.41 -4.74
CA VAL A 169 -0.20 14.72 -5.05
C VAL A 169 -0.14 15.53 -6.33
N VAL A 170 0.41 16.74 -6.24
CA VAL A 170 0.40 17.69 -7.34
C VAL A 170 1.78 18.26 -7.65
N ASN A 171 2.00 18.56 -8.92
CA ASN A 171 3.18 19.27 -9.44
C ASN A 171 2.95 20.79 -9.36
N GLY A 172 2.75 21.30 -8.16
CA GLY A 172 2.46 22.72 -7.90
C GLY A 172 1.91 22.92 -6.50
N ARG A 173 1.65 24.17 -6.10
CA ARG A 173 1.19 24.51 -4.75
C ARG A 173 -0.31 24.77 -4.64
N LYS A 174 -1.01 24.79 -5.76
CA LYS A 174 -2.47 25.11 -5.79
C LYS A 174 -3.18 24.14 -6.72
N LEU A 175 -4.34 23.69 -6.30
CA LEU A 175 -5.28 22.95 -7.12
C LEU A 175 -6.44 23.88 -7.45
N PRO A 176 -6.70 24.21 -8.74
CA PRO A 176 -7.88 25.00 -9.12
C PRO A 176 -9.16 24.31 -8.66
N HIS A 177 -10.14 25.10 -8.23
CA HIS A 177 -11.47 24.61 -7.77
C HIS A 177 -11.41 23.61 -6.61
N CYS A 178 -10.33 23.66 -5.76
CA CYS A 178 -10.15 22.69 -4.68
C CYS A 178 -11.28 22.71 -3.65
N ASP A 179 -11.94 23.85 -3.45
CA ASP A 179 -13.13 24.02 -2.63
C ASP A 179 -14.28 23.10 -3.05
N VAL A 180 -14.55 23.02 -4.35
CA VAL A 180 -15.57 22.11 -4.90
C VAL A 180 -15.21 20.64 -4.66
N LEU A 181 -13.94 20.28 -4.84
CA LEU A 181 -13.50 18.93 -4.58
C LEU A 181 -13.64 18.57 -3.09
N VAL A 182 -13.25 19.49 -2.20
CA VAL A 182 -13.40 19.33 -0.75
C VAL A 182 -14.86 19.12 -0.38
N GLU A 183 -15.79 19.95 -0.89
CA GLU A 183 -17.22 19.81 -0.65
C GLU A 183 -17.74 18.40 -1.06
N ARG A 184 -17.33 17.90 -2.21
CA ARG A 184 -17.75 16.58 -2.70
C ARG A 184 -17.15 15.42 -1.88
N LEU A 185 -15.90 15.54 -1.44
CA LEU A 185 -15.23 14.47 -0.67
C LEU A 185 -15.70 14.43 0.78
N ARG A 186 -16.01 15.56 1.41
CA ARG A 186 -16.47 15.60 2.80
C ARG A 186 -17.85 14.95 3.02
N GLU A 187 -18.65 14.77 1.96
CA GLU A 187 -19.91 14.02 1.99
C GLU A 187 -19.70 12.51 2.27
N ILE A 188 -18.47 12.01 2.11
CA ILE A 188 -18.15 10.60 2.39
C ILE A 188 -18.11 10.40 3.90
N GLU A 189 -18.92 9.48 4.41
CA GLU A 189 -18.91 9.11 5.82
C GLU A 189 -17.51 8.65 6.26
N GLY A 190 -17.04 9.18 7.38
CA GLY A 190 -15.70 8.94 7.92
C GLY A 190 -14.61 9.84 7.33
N MET A 191 -14.92 10.73 6.36
CA MET A 191 -13.93 11.68 5.86
C MET A 191 -13.41 12.54 7.00
N THR A 192 -12.11 12.52 7.25
CA THR A 192 -11.47 13.19 8.38
C THR A 192 -10.39 14.16 7.93
N SER A 193 -9.74 13.87 6.81
CA SER A 193 -8.58 14.61 6.32
C SER A 193 -8.60 14.71 4.79
N ILE A 194 -8.50 15.92 4.26
CA ILE A 194 -8.27 16.16 2.84
C ILE A 194 -7.05 17.06 2.72
N VAL A 195 -5.99 16.55 2.08
CA VAL A 195 -4.70 17.25 2.03
C VAL A 195 -4.15 17.30 0.61
N LEU A 196 -3.32 18.30 0.36
CA LEU A 196 -2.54 18.46 -0.85
C LEU A 196 -1.07 18.19 -0.53
N ASN A 197 -0.43 17.32 -1.27
CA ASN A 197 1.00 17.07 -1.19
C ASN A 197 1.68 17.65 -2.42
N VAL A 198 2.65 18.54 -2.20
CA VAL A 198 3.41 19.19 -3.27
C VAL A 198 4.60 18.33 -3.64
N ASN A 199 4.62 17.83 -4.87
CA ASN A 199 5.77 17.10 -5.40
C ASN A 199 6.11 17.62 -6.81
N THR A 200 7.08 18.52 -6.89
CA THR A 200 7.59 19.08 -8.14
C THR A 200 8.86 18.37 -8.64
N ALA A 201 9.35 17.38 -7.88
CA ALA A 201 10.55 16.64 -8.24
C ALA A 201 10.30 15.71 -9.45
N GLN A 202 11.26 15.69 -10.36
CA GLN A 202 11.25 14.82 -11.55
C GLN A 202 11.88 13.46 -11.22
N THR A 203 11.30 12.76 -10.24
CA THR A 203 11.78 11.47 -9.73
C THR A 203 10.63 10.48 -9.60
N ASN A 204 10.96 9.22 -9.33
CA ASN A 204 9.99 8.16 -9.05
C ASN A 204 9.39 8.23 -7.63
N VAL A 205 9.82 9.19 -6.80
CA VAL A 205 9.26 9.41 -5.47
C VAL A 205 7.87 10.01 -5.62
N ILE A 206 6.87 9.36 -5.03
CA ILE A 206 5.46 9.75 -5.18
C ILE A 206 5.13 10.99 -4.35
N LEU A 207 5.57 11.03 -3.10
CA LEU A 207 5.25 12.09 -2.15
C LEU A 207 6.40 13.10 -2.02
N GLY A 208 6.07 14.38 -2.07
CA GLY A 208 6.98 15.44 -1.65
C GLY A 208 6.91 15.64 -0.13
N THR A 209 7.75 16.52 0.39
CA THR A 209 7.83 16.83 1.83
C THR A 209 6.82 17.88 2.29
N GLU A 210 6.32 18.71 1.38
CA GLU A 210 5.38 19.81 1.68
C GLU A 210 3.93 19.29 1.62
N VAL A 211 3.18 19.45 2.71
CA VAL A 211 1.77 19.04 2.84
C VAL A 211 0.93 20.21 3.30
N HIS A 212 -0.22 20.44 2.67
CA HIS A 212 -1.20 21.46 3.03
C HIS A 212 -2.54 20.81 3.36
N VAL A 213 -3.09 21.11 4.51
CA VAL A 213 -4.45 20.69 4.88
C VAL A 213 -5.45 21.56 4.10
N LEU A 214 -6.27 20.93 3.26
CA LEU A 214 -7.36 21.59 2.56
C LEU A 214 -8.63 21.60 3.42
N TRP A 215 -8.85 20.51 4.18
CA TRP A 215 -9.98 20.39 5.08
C TRP A 215 -9.73 19.30 6.14
N GLY A 216 -10.30 19.50 7.33
CA GLY A 216 -10.26 18.54 8.43
C GLY A 216 -8.94 18.52 9.17
N LYS A 217 -8.46 17.33 9.53
CA LYS A 217 -7.25 17.13 10.33
C LYS A 217 -6.03 16.87 9.44
N GLU A 218 -4.83 17.06 9.98
CA GLU A 218 -3.57 16.73 9.34
C GLU A 218 -3.33 15.22 9.31
N THR A 219 -3.84 14.49 10.30
CA THR A 219 -3.67 13.05 10.49
C THR A 219 -5.01 12.34 10.63
N ILE A 220 -5.00 11.03 10.43
CA ILE A 220 -6.07 10.11 10.85
C ILE A 220 -5.55 9.16 11.91
N ARG A 221 -6.46 8.55 12.67
CA ARG A 221 -6.13 7.58 13.71
C ARG A 221 -6.52 6.16 13.30
N ASP A 222 -5.73 5.20 13.73
CA ASP A 222 -6.07 3.77 13.67
C ASP A 222 -5.38 3.01 14.81
N TYR A 223 -5.68 1.72 14.93
CA TYR A 223 -5.16 0.88 16.00
C TYR A 223 -4.50 -0.39 15.45
N ILE A 224 -3.43 -0.84 16.12
CA ILE A 224 -2.89 -2.19 16.00
C ILE A 224 -2.94 -2.81 17.40
N GLY A 225 -3.79 -3.83 17.58
CA GLY A 225 -4.15 -4.27 18.93
C GLY A 225 -4.80 -3.12 19.72
N ASP A 226 -4.29 -2.82 20.91
CA ASP A 226 -4.78 -1.72 21.75
C ASP A 226 -3.97 -0.43 21.63
N VAL A 227 -2.94 -0.43 20.77
CA VAL A 227 -2.10 0.75 20.55
C VAL A 227 -2.69 1.62 19.46
N GLN A 228 -2.95 2.90 19.78
CA GLN A 228 -3.42 3.92 18.85
C GLN A 228 -2.25 4.55 18.10
N PHE A 229 -2.43 4.83 16.83
CA PHE A 229 -1.47 5.51 15.97
C PHE A 229 -2.12 6.71 15.29
N GLU A 230 -1.37 7.81 15.22
CA GLU A 230 -1.66 8.93 14.34
C GLU A 230 -0.90 8.76 13.02
N ILE A 231 -1.62 8.84 11.91
CA ILE A 231 -1.11 8.49 10.59
C ILE A 231 -1.19 9.73 9.71
N SER A 232 -0.02 10.29 9.36
CA SER A 232 0.11 11.37 8.38
C SER A 232 0.15 10.84 6.94
N PRO A 233 0.03 11.68 5.91
CA PRO A 233 0.22 11.26 4.52
C PRO A 233 1.58 10.59 4.28
N LEU A 234 2.63 11.06 4.99
CA LEU A 234 4.02 10.62 4.81
C LEU A 234 4.40 9.40 5.65
N SER A 235 3.66 9.10 6.73
CA SER A 235 3.98 7.99 7.64
C SER A 235 4.01 6.64 6.92
N PHE A 236 4.97 5.79 7.26
CA PHE A 236 4.86 4.38 6.95
C PHE A 236 3.90 3.72 7.94
N TYR A 237 2.89 3.05 7.44
CA TYR A 237 1.95 2.25 8.22
C TYR A 237 1.60 0.99 7.43
N GLN A 238 1.56 -0.16 8.07
CA GLN A 238 1.34 -1.45 7.43
C GLN A 238 -0.02 -1.47 6.71
N VAL A 239 0.00 -1.92 5.45
CA VAL A 239 -1.17 -1.80 4.55
C VAL A 239 -2.24 -2.87 4.76
N ASN A 240 -1.93 -3.91 5.53
CA ASN A 240 -2.85 -4.98 5.89
C ASN A 240 -2.99 -5.05 7.41
N PRO A 241 -3.88 -4.28 8.03
CA PRO A 241 -3.96 -4.16 9.49
C PRO A 241 -4.30 -5.49 10.18
N LEU A 242 -5.11 -6.35 9.55
CA LEU A 242 -5.43 -7.67 10.12
C LEU A 242 -4.20 -8.57 10.20
N GLN A 243 -3.45 -8.68 9.11
CA GLN A 243 -2.24 -9.51 9.09
C GLN A 243 -1.09 -8.86 9.84
N THR A 244 -1.06 -7.55 9.99
CA THR A 244 -0.10 -6.85 10.83
C THR A 244 -0.24 -7.28 12.29
N GLN A 245 -1.48 -7.35 12.80
CA GLN A 245 -1.74 -7.82 14.15
C GLN A 245 -1.29 -9.28 14.34
N VAL A 246 -1.61 -10.16 13.38
CA VAL A 246 -1.17 -11.56 13.39
C VAL A 246 0.35 -11.68 13.36
N LEU A 247 1.02 -10.87 12.53
CA LEU A 247 2.48 -10.82 12.41
C LEU A 247 3.13 -10.37 13.73
N TYR A 248 2.65 -9.27 14.31
CA TYR A 248 3.23 -8.71 15.52
C TYR A 248 2.97 -9.61 16.74
N GLN A 249 1.77 -10.19 16.84
CA GLN A 249 1.47 -11.18 17.88
C GLN A 249 2.38 -12.40 17.75
N THR A 250 2.57 -12.92 16.54
CA THR A 250 3.46 -14.06 16.29
C THR A 250 4.92 -13.74 16.69
N ALA A 251 5.38 -12.52 16.34
CA ALA A 251 6.73 -12.09 16.74
C ALA A 251 6.87 -11.96 18.26
N LEU A 252 5.84 -11.42 18.92
CA LEU A 252 5.80 -11.29 20.37
C LEU A 252 5.78 -12.66 21.08
N ASP A 253 5.00 -13.62 20.51
CA ASP A 253 4.94 -14.99 21.04
C ASP A 253 6.30 -15.70 20.92
N PHE A 254 7.00 -15.52 19.78
CA PHE A 254 8.33 -16.09 19.57
C PHE A 254 9.45 -15.41 20.38
N ALA A 255 9.23 -14.18 20.81
CA ALA A 255 10.18 -13.47 21.66
C ALA A 255 10.18 -13.99 23.11
N GLU A 256 9.11 -14.71 23.54
CA GLU A 256 8.97 -15.34 24.86
C GLU A 256 9.30 -14.39 26.02
N LEU A 257 8.84 -13.12 25.93
CA LEU A 257 9.16 -12.09 26.92
C LEU A 257 8.46 -12.37 28.28
N GLU A 258 9.23 -12.29 29.34
CA GLU A 258 8.80 -12.51 30.74
C GLU A 258 8.57 -11.18 31.49
N GLY A 259 8.84 -10.02 30.88
CA GLY A 259 8.61 -8.69 31.47
C GLY A 259 9.83 -8.05 32.13
N ASN A 260 11.00 -8.63 31.97
CA ASN A 260 12.28 -8.11 32.49
C ASN A 260 13.28 -7.74 31.38
N GLU A 261 12.93 -8.00 30.13
CA GLU A 261 13.81 -7.81 28.97
C GLU A 261 13.86 -6.36 28.52
N THR A 262 14.98 -6.04 27.87
CA THR A 262 15.19 -4.84 27.09
C THR A 262 15.20 -5.22 25.62
N VAL A 263 14.27 -4.66 24.86
CA VAL A 263 14.14 -4.87 23.41
C VAL A 263 14.73 -3.68 22.68
N LEU A 264 15.49 -3.93 21.61
CA LEU A 264 16.06 -2.92 20.74
C LEU A 264 15.51 -3.10 19.31
N ASP A 265 14.79 -2.09 18.81
CA ASP A 265 14.27 -2.00 17.44
C ASP A 265 15.13 -1.01 16.65
N LEU A 266 16.01 -1.52 15.78
CA LEU A 266 17.02 -0.72 15.07
C LEU A 266 16.50 0.04 13.86
N TYR A 267 15.28 -0.23 13.40
CA TYR A 267 14.63 0.40 12.26
C TYR A 267 13.15 0.64 12.58
N CYS A 268 12.92 1.34 13.68
CA CYS A 268 11.60 1.35 14.31
C CYS A 268 10.51 2.10 13.50
N GLY A 269 10.88 2.94 12.54
CA GLY A 269 9.91 3.77 11.83
C GLY A 269 9.10 4.63 12.80
N ILE A 270 7.77 4.59 12.71
CA ILE A 270 6.87 5.24 13.68
C ILE A 270 6.64 4.39 14.94
N GLY A 271 7.45 3.35 15.17
CA GLY A 271 7.40 2.54 16.39
C GLY A 271 6.28 1.50 16.45
N THR A 272 5.68 1.09 15.32
CA THR A 272 4.51 0.20 15.35
C THR A 272 4.78 -1.13 16.04
N ILE A 273 5.91 -1.78 15.74
CA ILE A 273 6.29 -3.03 16.39
C ILE A 273 6.91 -2.79 17.78
N SER A 274 7.69 -1.71 17.93
CA SER A 274 8.29 -1.31 19.23
C SER A 274 7.21 -1.15 20.30
N LEU A 275 6.14 -0.40 20.00
CA LEU A 275 5.02 -0.16 20.92
C LEU A 275 4.22 -1.44 21.18
N PHE A 276 4.16 -2.34 20.21
CA PHE A 276 3.52 -3.63 20.41
C PHE A 276 4.31 -4.51 21.38
N PHE A 277 5.63 -4.50 21.29
CA PHE A 277 6.53 -5.20 22.23
C PHE A 277 6.56 -4.55 23.62
N ALA A 278 6.38 -3.23 23.71
CA ALA A 278 6.35 -2.50 24.98
C ALA A 278 5.21 -2.94 25.90
N GLN A 279 4.20 -3.64 25.40
CA GLN A 279 3.12 -4.21 26.21
C GLN A 279 3.61 -5.37 27.11
N LYS A 280 4.77 -5.98 26.80
CA LYS A 280 5.33 -7.12 27.56
C LYS A 280 6.77 -6.92 28.00
N ALA A 281 7.57 -6.14 27.28
CA ALA A 281 8.96 -5.88 27.65
C ALA A 281 9.06 -4.85 28.78
N LYS A 282 10.13 -4.92 29.58
CA LYS A 282 10.44 -3.91 30.58
C LYS A 282 10.82 -2.57 29.98
N HIS A 283 11.66 -2.61 28.94
CA HIS A 283 12.11 -1.45 28.20
C HIS A 283 12.16 -1.77 26.70
N VAL A 284 11.77 -0.80 25.87
CA VAL A 284 11.93 -0.88 24.42
C VAL A 284 12.62 0.38 23.93
N PHE A 285 13.71 0.22 23.19
CA PHE A 285 14.43 1.31 22.56
C PHE A 285 14.25 1.20 21.04
N GLY A 286 13.73 2.27 20.41
CA GLY A 286 13.62 2.39 18.96
C GLY A 286 14.69 3.32 18.41
N VAL A 287 15.29 2.93 17.29
CA VAL A 287 16.25 3.76 16.53
C VAL A 287 15.74 3.93 15.11
N GLU A 288 15.62 5.17 14.66
CA GLU A 288 15.22 5.52 13.29
C GLU A 288 16.15 6.62 12.76
N ILE A 289 16.68 6.43 11.54
CA ILE A 289 17.61 7.37 10.93
C ILE A 289 16.90 8.54 10.24
N VAL A 290 15.62 8.37 9.87
CA VAL A 290 14.83 9.38 9.14
C VAL A 290 14.04 10.22 10.15
N PRO A 291 14.40 11.49 10.40
CA PRO A 291 13.81 12.30 11.46
C PRO A 291 12.30 12.54 11.31
N GLU A 292 11.81 12.60 10.07
CA GLU A 292 10.39 12.84 9.77
C GLU A 292 9.51 11.62 10.04
N ILE A 293 10.09 10.42 10.11
CA ILE A 293 9.38 9.16 10.35
C ILE A 293 9.26 8.88 11.85
N GLY A 294 10.27 9.23 12.65
CA GLY A 294 10.36 8.92 14.08
C GLY A 294 9.46 9.73 15.04
N ARG A 295 8.57 10.56 14.52
CA ARG A 295 7.63 11.35 15.34
C ARG A 295 6.27 10.67 15.45
N ALA A 296 6.21 9.49 16.07
CA ALA A 296 4.94 9.03 16.64
C ALA A 296 4.79 9.67 18.02
N HIS A 297 3.80 10.52 18.19
CA HIS A 297 3.38 10.94 19.52
C HIS A 297 2.52 9.82 20.09
N VAL A 298 2.98 9.22 21.18
CA VAL A 298 2.22 8.30 22.04
C VAL A 298 1.50 9.12 23.08
#